data_9edc168f8cbaec72c98b49ec25b7e1d0
#
_entry.id   9edc168f8cbaec72c98b49ec25b7e1d0
#
_cell.length_a   1.000
_cell.length_b   1.000
_cell.length_c   1.000
_cell.angle_alpha   90.00
_cell.angle_beta   90.00
_cell.angle_gamma   90.00
#
_symmetry.space_group_name_H-M   'P 1'
#
loop_
_entity.id
_entity.type
_entity.pdbx_description
1 polymer ?
#
loop_
_entity_poly.entity_id
_entity_poly.type
_entity_poly.pdbx_seq_one_letter_code
_entity_poly.pdbx_strand_id
1 'polypeptide(L)'
;MARLDTPTDLKVNAVRDIAGALKILLADMFALYVKTKNFHWHMSGPHFRDYHLLLDDQSEQIFATTDAIAERVRKIGGTTVRSIGHIGRLQRVLDNDAD
;
A
#
# COMPACT_ATOMS: atom_id res chain seq x y z
N MET A 1 15.65 21.91 -5.62
CA MET A 1 15.47 20.45 -5.55
C MET A 1 15.27 19.89 -6.95
N ALA A 2 15.94 18.84 -7.27
CA ALA A 2 15.81 18.23 -8.59
C ALA A 2 14.42 17.65 -8.82
N ARG A 3 13.88 17.84 -10.01
CA ARG A 3 12.61 17.21 -10.39
C ARG A 3 12.86 15.73 -10.69
N LEU A 4 11.88 14.91 -10.33
CA LEU A 4 11.92 13.46 -10.54
C LEU A 4 11.04 13.06 -11.73
N ASP A 5 11.02 13.88 -12.76
CA ASP A 5 10.19 13.61 -13.94
C ASP A 5 10.71 12.40 -14.70
N THR A 6 9.79 11.54 -15.10
CA THR A 6 10.06 10.40 -15.97
C THR A 6 9.40 10.67 -17.31
N PRO A 7 10.09 10.44 -18.43
CA PRO A 7 9.46 10.61 -19.75
C PRO A 7 8.20 9.75 -19.88
N THR A 8 7.14 10.37 -20.39
CA THR A 8 5.85 9.70 -20.59
C THR A 8 5.11 10.41 -21.71
N ASP A 9 4.25 9.68 -22.41
CA ASP A 9 3.36 10.23 -23.43
C ASP A 9 2.02 10.72 -22.84
N LEU A 10 1.83 10.59 -21.53
CA LEU A 10 0.62 11.09 -20.85
C LEU A 10 0.74 12.59 -20.61
N LYS A 11 -0.41 13.27 -20.67
CA LYS A 11 -0.49 14.69 -20.32
C LYS A 11 -0.26 14.89 -18.82
N VAL A 12 0.25 16.06 -18.45
CA VAL A 12 0.58 16.41 -17.05
C VAL A 12 -0.60 16.20 -16.12
N ASN A 13 -1.81 16.63 -16.51
CA ASN A 13 -2.99 16.45 -15.67
C ASN A 13 -3.36 14.98 -15.50
N ALA A 14 -3.24 14.17 -16.56
CA ALA A 14 -3.50 12.74 -16.49
C ALA A 14 -2.49 12.06 -15.58
N VAL A 15 -1.21 12.40 -15.68
CA VAL A 15 -0.16 11.86 -14.80
C VAL A 15 -0.50 12.17 -13.35
N ARG A 16 -0.85 13.43 -13.04
CA ARG A 16 -1.18 13.85 -11.67
C ARG A 16 -2.36 13.08 -11.11
N ASP A 17 -3.44 12.93 -11.89
CA ASP A 17 -4.67 12.30 -11.44
C ASP A 17 -4.46 10.78 -11.23
N ILE A 18 -3.80 10.12 -12.17
CA ILE A 18 -3.52 8.68 -12.09
C ILE A 18 -2.54 8.42 -10.93
N ALA A 19 -1.46 9.19 -10.85
CA ALA A 19 -0.48 9.04 -9.78
C ALA A 19 -1.10 9.29 -8.41
N GLY A 20 -2.02 10.26 -8.30
CA GLY A 20 -2.74 10.53 -7.07
C GLY A 20 -3.58 9.34 -6.63
N ALA A 21 -4.35 8.76 -7.54
CA ALA A 21 -5.17 7.59 -7.26
C ALA A 21 -4.31 6.38 -6.87
N LEU A 22 -3.21 6.15 -7.58
CA LEU A 22 -2.31 5.03 -7.29
C LEU A 22 -1.59 5.21 -5.94
N LYS A 23 -1.24 6.44 -5.56
CA LYS A 23 -0.63 6.72 -4.25
C LYS A 23 -1.59 6.39 -3.11
N ILE A 24 -2.87 6.73 -3.25
CA ILE A 24 -3.89 6.40 -2.24
C ILE A 24 -4.04 4.88 -2.15
N LEU A 25 -4.12 4.19 -3.29
CA LEU A 25 -4.19 2.73 -3.32
C LEU A 25 -2.97 2.11 -2.65
N LEU A 26 -1.77 2.63 -2.93
CA LEU A 26 -0.54 2.15 -2.33
C LEU A 26 -0.55 2.33 -0.81
N ALA A 27 -0.99 3.49 -0.32
CA ALA A 27 -1.12 3.75 1.11
C ALA A 27 -2.12 2.78 1.76
N ASP A 28 -3.25 2.50 1.08
CA ASP A 28 -4.22 1.53 1.55
C ASP A 28 -3.63 0.12 1.63
N MET A 29 -2.78 -0.27 0.67
CA MET A 29 -2.13 -1.59 0.69
C MET A 29 -1.18 -1.73 1.87
N PHE A 30 -0.40 -0.69 2.20
CA PHE A 30 0.44 -0.69 3.38
C PHE A 30 -0.40 -0.78 4.67
N ALA A 31 -1.47 -0.01 4.76
CA ALA A 31 -2.35 -0.04 5.93
C ALA A 31 -3.02 -1.41 6.08
N LEU A 32 -3.50 -2.00 4.99
CA LEU A 32 -4.11 -3.32 4.99
C LEU A 32 -3.09 -4.41 5.35
N TYR A 33 -1.86 -4.28 4.90
CA TYR A 33 -0.78 -5.20 5.26
C TYR A 33 -0.57 -5.22 6.78
N VAL A 34 -0.43 -4.05 7.39
CA VAL A 34 -0.23 -3.94 8.85
C VAL A 34 -1.43 -4.52 9.60
N LYS A 35 -2.64 -4.21 9.14
CA LYS A 35 -3.86 -4.72 9.77
C LYS A 35 -3.95 -6.24 9.67
N THR A 36 -3.63 -6.81 8.53
CA THR A 36 -3.63 -8.26 8.32
C THR A 36 -2.57 -8.91 9.21
N LYS A 37 -1.37 -8.32 9.29
CA LYS A 37 -0.31 -8.81 10.19
C LYS A 37 -0.73 -8.72 11.65
N ASN A 38 -1.44 -7.67 12.05
CA ASN A 38 -1.96 -7.56 13.41
C ASN A 38 -2.84 -8.77 13.75
N PHE A 39 -3.77 -9.12 12.88
CA PHE A 39 -4.61 -10.31 13.09
C PHE A 39 -3.77 -11.60 13.08
N HIS A 40 -2.79 -11.71 12.19
CA HIS A 40 -1.90 -12.86 12.12
C HIS A 40 -1.12 -13.04 13.43
N TRP A 41 -0.58 -11.95 13.98
CA TRP A 41 0.22 -12.00 15.20
C TRP A 41 -0.61 -12.28 16.46
N HIS A 42 -1.85 -11.83 16.50
CA HIS A 42 -2.68 -11.85 17.73
C HIS A 42 -3.77 -12.91 17.72
N MET A 43 -3.72 -13.84 16.79
CA MET A 43 -4.71 -14.92 16.72
C MET A 43 -4.59 -15.87 17.88
N SER A 44 -5.75 -16.40 18.29
CA SER A 44 -5.86 -17.48 19.26
C SER A 44 -7.11 -18.29 18.96
N GLY A 45 -7.28 -19.43 19.63
CA GLY A 45 -8.48 -20.24 19.52
C GLY A 45 -8.30 -21.53 18.73
N PRO A 46 -9.42 -22.28 18.49
CA PRO A 46 -9.36 -23.67 17.99
C PRO A 46 -8.70 -23.86 16.65
N HIS A 47 -8.82 -22.96 15.73
CA HIS A 47 -8.24 -23.09 14.38
C HIS A 47 -7.05 -22.14 14.19
N PHE A 48 -6.32 -21.88 15.25
CA PHE A 48 -5.22 -20.91 15.24
C PHE A 48 -4.25 -21.12 14.09
N ARG A 49 -3.76 -22.37 13.90
CA ARG A 49 -2.72 -22.61 12.90
C ARG A 49 -3.20 -22.32 11.49
N ASP A 50 -4.42 -22.76 11.16
CA ASP A 50 -4.96 -22.61 9.80
C ASP A 50 -5.16 -21.11 9.48
N TYR A 51 -5.76 -20.37 10.37
CA TYR A 51 -5.98 -18.93 10.18
C TYR A 51 -4.68 -18.13 10.23
N HIS A 52 -3.74 -18.52 11.09
CA HIS A 52 -2.44 -17.88 11.19
C HIS A 52 -1.68 -17.99 9.86
N LEU A 53 -1.64 -19.19 9.26
CA LEU A 53 -0.99 -19.40 7.97
C LEU A 53 -1.72 -18.68 6.83
N LEU A 54 -3.04 -18.69 6.84
CA LEU A 54 -3.84 -17.97 5.83
C LEU A 54 -3.57 -16.47 5.87
N LEU A 55 -3.54 -15.88 7.05
CA LEU A 55 -3.29 -14.45 7.21
C LEU A 55 -1.85 -14.09 6.81
N ASP A 56 -0.89 -14.95 7.08
CA ASP A 56 0.48 -14.75 6.64
C ASP A 56 0.56 -14.73 5.12
N ASP A 57 -0.05 -15.70 4.45
CA ASP A 57 -0.13 -15.75 2.99
C ASP A 57 -0.80 -14.50 2.41
N GLN A 58 -1.92 -14.09 2.99
CA GLN A 58 -2.63 -12.89 2.55
C GLN A 58 -1.79 -11.64 2.71
N SER A 59 -1.07 -11.52 3.83
CA SER A 59 -0.21 -10.35 4.06
C SER A 59 0.94 -10.30 3.06
N GLU A 60 1.52 -11.44 2.71
CA GLU A 60 2.58 -11.51 1.70
C GLU A 60 2.05 -11.09 0.32
N GLN A 61 0.86 -11.54 -0.06
CA GLN A 61 0.23 -11.16 -1.31
C GLN A 61 -0.06 -9.65 -1.35
N ILE A 62 -0.56 -9.08 -0.28
CA ILE A 62 -0.81 -7.65 -0.17
C ILE A 62 0.50 -6.88 -0.29
N PHE A 63 1.51 -7.29 0.45
CA PHE A 63 2.81 -6.61 0.43
C PHE A 63 3.46 -6.65 -0.96
N ALA A 64 3.32 -7.76 -1.68
CA ALA A 64 3.86 -7.90 -3.03
C ALA A 64 3.26 -6.88 -4.01
N THR A 65 2.05 -6.37 -3.76
CA THR A 65 1.44 -5.35 -4.63
C THR A 65 2.07 -3.98 -4.46
N THR A 66 2.72 -3.69 -3.33
CA THR A 66 3.21 -2.35 -3.02
C THR A 66 4.30 -1.90 -3.98
N ASP A 67 5.26 -2.76 -4.27
CA ASP A 67 6.35 -2.43 -5.17
C ASP A 67 5.84 -2.19 -6.60
N ALA A 68 4.95 -3.08 -7.07
CA ALA A 68 4.37 -2.96 -8.41
C ALA A 68 3.59 -1.63 -8.57
N ILE A 69 2.82 -1.24 -7.56
CA ILE A 69 2.05 0.01 -7.59
C ILE A 69 3.01 1.20 -7.58
N ALA A 70 4.01 1.20 -6.70
CA ALA A 70 4.98 2.28 -6.59
C ALA A 70 5.76 2.45 -7.92
N GLU A 71 6.21 1.35 -8.51
CA GLU A 71 6.90 1.38 -9.79
C GLU A 71 6.01 1.91 -10.91
N ARG A 72 4.72 1.54 -10.89
CA ARG A 72 3.76 2.05 -11.88
C ARG A 72 3.62 3.56 -11.80
N VAL A 73 3.54 4.12 -10.60
CA VAL A 73 3.49 5.57 -10.39
C VAL A 73 4.71 6.23 -11.01
N ARG A 74 5.91 5.68 -10.78
CA ARG A 74 7.14 6.23 -11.33
C ARG A 74 7.20 6.10 -12.85
N LYS A 75 6.72 4.99 -13.40
CA LYS A 75 6.73 4.76 -14.86
C LYS A 75 5.86 5.73 -15.63
N ILE A 76 4.76 6.19 -15.04
CA ILE A 76 3.89 7.18 -15.69
C ILE A 76 4.35 8.62 -15.45
N GLY A 77 5.45 8.83 -14.71
CA GLY A 77 6.04 10.13 -14.49
C GLY A 77 5.69 10.80 -13.17
N GLY A 78 4.97 10.09 -12.27
CA GLY A 78 4.63 10.63 -10.96
C GLY A 78 5.65 10.30 -9.89
N THR A 79 5.45 10.86 -8.70
CA THR A 79 6.18 10.48 -7.49
C THR A 79 5.25 9.70 -6.57
N THR A 80 5.81 8.87 -5.69
CA THR A 80 5.03 8.00 -4.83
C THR A 80 5.23 8.33 -3.35
N VAL A 81 4.66 7.50 -2.46
CA VAL A 81 4.76 7.70 -1.01
C VAL A 81 6.21 7.62 -0.56
N ARG A 82 6.57 8.40 0.47
CA ARG A 82 7.96 8.55 0.90
C ARG A 82 8.19 8.24 2.37
N SER A 83 7.12 8.10 3.17
CA SER A 83 7.28 7.93 4.61
C SER A 83 6.03 7.29 5.20
N ILE A 84 6.15 6.78 6.42
CA ILE A 84 5.03 6.24 7.19
C ILE A 84 3.98 7.33 7.42
N GLY A 85 4.40 8.56 7.74
CA GLY A 85 3.47 9.67 7.90
C GLY A 85 2.70 10.00 6.63
N HIS A 86 3.37 9.92 5.48
CA HIS A 86 2.72 10.12 4.18
C HIS A 86 1.65 9.04 3.93
N ILE A 87 1.99 7.78 4.21
CA ILE A 87 1.03 6.66 4.13
C ILE A 87 -0.17 6.92 5.05
N GLY A 88 0.10 7.33 6.28
CA GLY A 88 -0.95 7.59 7.27
C GLY A 88 -1.93 8.67 6.84
N ARG A 89 -1.46 9.70 6.14
CA ARG A 89 -2.32 10.77 5.65
C ARG A 89 -3.17 10.37 4.44
N LEU A 90 -2.71 9.43 3.63
CA LEU A 90 -3.38 9.04 2.38
C LEU A 90 -4.29 7.82 2.53
N GLN A 91 -3.99 6.93 3.46
CA GLN A 91 -4.70 5.67 3.59
C GLN A 91 -6.15 5.87 4.05
N ARG A 92 -7.03 4.97 3.62
CA ARG A 92 -8.47 5.01 3.90
C ARG A 92 -8.97 3.80 4.68
N VAL A 93 -8.09 2.85 4.99
CA VAL A 93 -8.41 1.68 5.79
C VAL A 93 -8.65 2.13 7.23
N LEU A 94 -9.63 1.51 7.91
CA LEU A 94 -9.90 1.85 9.32
C LEU A 94 -8.65 1.60 10.16
N ASP A 95 -8.13 2.68 10.73
CA ASP A 95 -6.90 2.67 11.51
C ASP A 95 -7.27 2.66 13.00
N ASN A 96 -7.21 1.49 13.60
CA ASN A 96 -7.50 1.32 15.03
C ASN A 96 -6.63 0.19 15.60
N ASP A 97 -6.61 0.11 16.91
CA ASP A 97 -5.86 -0.92 17.64
C ASP A 97 -6.76 -2.12 18.00
N ALA A 98 -7.57 -2.56 17.04
CA ALA A 98 -8.51 -3.66 17.26
C ALA A 98 -7.80 -4.97 17.57
N ASP A 99 -8.37 -5.72 18.52
CA ASP A 99 -7.89 -7.05 18.91
C ASP A 99 -8.23 -8.11 17.86
#